data_e98b646bfa8249b8373484c276ce7253
#
_entry.id   e98b646bfa8249b8373484c276ce7253
#
_cell.length_a   1.000
_cell.length_b   1.000
_cell.length_c   1.000
_cell.angle_alpha   90.00
_cell.angle_beta   90.00
_cell.angle_gamma   90.00
#
_symmetry.space_group_name_H-M   'P 1'
#
loop_
_entity.id
_entity.type
_entity.pdbx_description
1 polymer ?
#
loop_
_entity_poly.entity_id
_entity_poly.type
_entity_poly.pdbx_seq_one_letter_code
_entity_poly.pdbx_strand_id
1 'polypeptide(L)'
;VTDTAETRTAWDGFKAWLDVRFRSPAAIYGLIVYASFITIADDHADSPWELLGASVFPLLVFYIAHVFAHTLTEHGTHGLRHSTREAMRHAAGMLYASLPAALCLVWGGISNASVDDASDWTALATTIVLAVLGYNAYRRRGSRLVVRLVGALSTAVLGVFIIVLETLVH
;
A
#
# COMPACT_ATOMS: atom_id res chain seq x y z
N VAL A 1 4.09 -7.86 37.44
CA VAL A 1 4.23 -9.12 36.68
C VAL A 1 3.07 -9.31 35.70
N THR A 2 1.99 -8.55 35.80
CA THR A 2 0.79 -8.65 34.91
C THR A 2 0.89 -7.87 33.61
N ASP A 3 1.79 -6.89 33.51
CA ASP A 3 1.90 -5.95 32.36
C ASP A 3 2.49 -6.58 31.10
N THR A 4 3.34 -7.60 31.23
CA THR A 4 4.00 -8.24 30.08
C THR A 4 3.12 -9.25 29.32
N ALA A 5 2.06 -9.76 29.94
CA ALA A 5 1.15 -10.72 29.31
C ALA A 5 0.09 -10.00 28.46
N GLU A 6 -0.44 -8.86 28.93
CA GLU A 6 -1.41 -8.03 28.19
C GLU A 6 -0.79 -7.37 26.98
N THR A 7 0.45 -6.88 27.07
CA THR A 7 1.17 -6.31 25.94
C THR A 7 1.48 -7.35 24.87
N ARG A 8 1.77 -8.59 25.21
CA ARG A 8 1.96 -9.69 24.24
C ARG A 8 0.69 -10.01 23.47
N THR A 9 -0.45 -10.09 24.13
CA THR A 9 -1.74 -10.36 23.48
C THR A 9 -2.18 -9.22 22.56
N ALA A 10 -1.96 -7.97 22.93
CA ALA A 10 -2.24 -6.79 22.10
C ALA A 10 -1.34 -6.76 20.85
N TRP A 11 -0.04 -7.06 20.98
CA TRP A 11 0.89 -7.16 19.87
C TRP A 11 0.58 -8.32 18.91
N ASP A 12 0.17 -9.46 19.44
CA ASP A 12 -0.19 -10.62 18.62
C ASP A 12 -1.52 -10.37 17.90
N GLY A 13 -2.47 -9.69 18.52
CA GLY A 13 -3.70 -9.21 17.90
C GLY A 13 -3.43 -8.18 16.79
N PHE A 14 -2.54 -7.22 17.04
CA PHE A 14 -2.15 -6.22 16.05
C PHE A 14 -1.39 -6.84 14.86
N LYS A 15 -0.47 -7.77 15.11
CA LYS A 15 0.21 -8.53 14.06
C LYS A 15 -0.77 -9.37 13.23
N ALA A 16 -1.70 -10.06 13.87
CA ALA A 16 -2.72 -10.83 13.18
C ALA A 16 -3.64 -9.93 12.33
N TRP A 17 -3.99 -8.75 12.84
CA TRP A 17 -4.79 -7.76 12.14
C TRP A 17 -4.06 -7.17 10.92
N LEU A 18 -2.80 -6.77 11.08
CA LEU A 18 -1.94 -6.34 9.97
C LEU A 18 -1.81 -7.45 8.93
N ASP A 19 -1.58 -8.65 9.38
CA ASP A 19 -1.39 -9.84 8.57
C ASP A 19 -2.56 -10.13 7.63
N VAL A 20 -3.80 -9.98 8.09
CA VAL A 20 -5.00 -10.22 7.28
C VAL A 20 -5.19 -9.11 6.24
N ARG A 21 -4.88 -7.88 6.57
CA ARG A 21 -5.11 -6.71 5.70
C ARG A 21 -4.03 -6.49 4.65
N PHE A 22 -2.77 -6.77 4.98
CA PHE A 22 -1.66 -6.72 4.04
C PHE A 22 -1.55 -7.95 3.12
N ARG A 23 -2.48 -8.92 3.25
CA ARG A 23 -2.48 -10.18 2.47
C ARG A 23 -3.23 -10.12 1.15
N SER A 24 -4.01 -9.09 0.93
CA SER A 24 -4.85 -9.05 -0.27
C SER A 24 -4.00 -8.68 -1.50
N PRO A 25 -4.25 -9.29 -2.67
CA PRO A 25 -3.70 -8.80 -3.93
C PRO A 25 -3.98 -7.31 -4.12
N ALA A 26 -5.09 -6.82 -3.55
CA ALA A 26 -5.47 -5.43 -3.52
C ALA A 26 -4.42 -4.53 -2.83
N ALA A 27 -3.70 -5.01 -1.81
CA ALA A 27 -2.65 -4.25 -1.14
C ALA A 27 -1.47 -3.95 -2.08
N ILE A 28 -0.97 -4.97 -2.80
CA ILE A 28 0.13 -4.81 -3.76
C ILE A 28 -0.31 -3.91 -4.91
N TYR A 29 -1.48 -4.20 -5.48
CA TYR A 29 -2.02 -3.44 -6.59
C TYR A 29 -2.28 -1.97 -6.22
N GLY A 30 -2.92 -1.73 -5.07
CA GLY A 30 -3.18 -0.38 -4.58
C GLY A 30 -1.91 0.43 -4.34
N LEU A 31 -0.86 -0.21 -3.83
CA LEU A 31 0.42 0.45 -3.60
C LEU A 31 1.12 0.80 -4.93
N ILE A 32 1.06 -0.07 -5.94
CA ILE A 32 1.58 0.20 -7.29
C ILE A 32 0.84 1.38 -7.92
N VAL A 33 -0.50 1.38 -7.83
CA VAL A 33 -1.34 2.46 -8.36
C VAL A 33 -1.05 3.77 -7.63
N TYR A 34 -0.89 3.73 -6.29
CA TYR A 34 -0.54 4.90 -5.50
C TYR A 34 0.83 5.48 -5.90
N ALA A 35 1.84 4.62 -6.05
CA ALA A 35 3.15 5.03 -6.53
C ALA A 35 3.07 5.71 -7.91
N SER A 36 2.29 5.16 -8.83
CA SER A 36 2.09 5.76 -10.16
C SER A 36 1.42 7.13 -10.09
N PHE A 37 0.51 7.36 -9.14
CA PHE A 37 -0.09 8.68 -8.95
C PHE A 37 0.92 9.69 -8.39
N ILE A 38 1.82 9.27 -7.49
CA ILE A 38 2.90 10.12 -7.00
C ILE A 38 3.80 10.53 -8.15
N THR A 39 4.29 9.57 -8.93
CA THR A 39 5.14 9.82 -10.10
C THR A 39 4.52 10.80 -11.10
N ILE A 40 3.22 10.68 -11.39
CA ILE A 40 2.54 11.59 -12.33
C ILE A 40 2.35 12.99 -11.72
N ALA A 41 2.17 13.09 -10.42
CA ALA A 41 1.89 14.34 -9.73
C ALA A 41 3.14 15.12 -9.33
N ASP A 42 4.29 14.45 -9.22
CA ASP A 42 5.56 15.01 -8.74
C ASP A 42 5.99 16.20 -9.57
N ASP A 43 5.93 16.11 -10.90
CA ASP A 43 6.28 17.18 -11.85
C ASP A 43 5.44 18.47 -11.72
N HIS A 44 4.27 18.38 -11.12
CA HIS A 44 3.28 19.44 -11.11
C HIS A 44 3.01 19.99 -9.69
N ALA A 45 3.59 19.36 -8.67
CA ALA A 45 3.35 19.72 -7.29
C ALA A 45 4.39 20.75 -6.82
N ASP A 46 3.94 21.85 -6.25
CA ASP A 46 4.79 22.89 -5.67
C ASP A 46 5.15 22.61 -4.19
N SER A 47 4.53 21.60 -3.58
CA SER A 47 4.77 21.22 -2.19
C SER A 47 4.45 19.75 -1.91
N PRO A 48 5.09 19.14 -0.88
CA PRO A 48 4.74 17.78 -0.45
C PRO A 48 3.26 17.60 -0.05
N TRP A 49 2.60 18.66 0.40
CA TRP A 49 1.16 18.63 0.72
C TRP A 49 0.29 18.53 -0.52
N GLU A 50 0.67 19.22 -1.57
CA GLU A 50 0.00 19.15 -2.86
C GLU A 50 0.18 17.77 -3.50
N LEU A 51 1.42 17.25 -3.47
CA LEU A 51 1.73 15.89 -3.91
C LEU A 51 0.92 14.84 -3.14
N LEU A 52 0.79 15.00 -1.81
CA LEU A 52 -0.05 14.15 -0.98
C LEU A 52 -1.52 14.19 -1.44
N GLY A 53 -2.07 15.38 -1.63
CA GLY A 53 -3.45 15.56 -2.11
C GLY A 53 -3.68 14.94 -3.49
N ALA A 54 -2.78 15.23 -4.43
CA ALA A 54 -2.83 14.75 -5.81
C ALA A 54 -2.70 13.23 -5.92
N SER A 55 -2.03 12.57 -4.98
CA SER A 55 -1.88 11.11 -4.97
C SER A 55 -2.98 10.39 -4.17
N VAL A 56 -3.40 10.95 -3.03
CA VAL A 56 -4.42 10.33 -2.16
C VAL A 56 -5.81 10.41 -2.78
N PHE A 57 -6.16 11.53 -3.41
CA PHE A 57 -7.49 11.70 -4.00
C PHE A 57 -7.81 10.65 -5.08
N PRO A 58 -6.96 10.44 -6.10
CA PRO A 58 -7.18 9.38 -7.08
C PRO A 58 -7.19 7.97 -6.47
N LEU A 59 -6.36 7.72 -5.46
CA LEU A 59 -6.37 6.44 -4.74
C LEU A 59 -7.73 6.18 -4.07
N LEU A 60 -8.34 7.19 -3.45
CA LEU A 60 -9.67 7.08 -2.86
C LEU A 60 -10.76 6.82 -3.91
N VAL A 61 -10.71 7.51 -5.04
CA VAL A 61 -11.62 7.26 -6.17
C VAL A 61 -11.46 5.82 -6.66
N PHE A 62 -10.23 5.37 -6.81
CA PHE A 62 -9.91 4.00 -7.22
C PHE A 62 -10.41 2.97 -6.19
N TYR A 63 -10.25 3.23 -4.90
CA TYR A 63 -10.80 2.40 -3.83
C TYR A 63 -12.34 2.28 -3.92
N ILE A 64 -13.03 3.40 -4.09
CA ILE A 64 -14.49 3.42 -4.22
C ILE A 64 -14.94 2.64 -5.46
N ALA A 65 -14.27 2.84 -6.60
CA ALA A 65 -14.55 2.11 -7.83
C ALA A 65 -14.34 0.60 -7.67
N HIS A 66 -13.27 0.19 -6.97
CA HIS A 66 -12.98 -1.20 -6.69
C HIS A 66 -14.05 -1.85 -5.79
N VAL A 67 -14.46 -1.15 -4.71
CA VAL A 67 -15.56 -1.60 -3.83
C VAL A 67 -16.86 -1.75 -4.62
N PHE A 68 -17.17 -0.78 -5.46
CA PHE A 68 -18.38 -0.81 -6.28
C PHE A 68 -18.37 -1.99 -7.26
N ALA A 69 -17.28 -2.18 -8.01
CA ALA A 69 -17.14 -3.29 -8.95
C ALA A 69 -17.29 -4.66 -8.26
N HIS A 70 -16.62 -4.83 -7.12
CA HIS A 70 -16.70 -6.08 -6.34
C HIS A 70 -18.14 -6.32 -5.80
N THR A 71 -18.79 -5.26 -5.31
CA THR A 71 -20.18 -5.36 -4.83
C THR A 71 -21.13 -5.79 -5.95
N LEU A 72 -20.95 -5.26 -7.17
CA LEU A 72 -21.79 -5.63 -8.32
C LEU A 72 -21.64 -7.10 -8.72
N THR A 73 -20.43 -7.64 -8.65
CA THR A 73 -20.16 -9.03 -9.04
C THR A 73 -20.71 -10.03 -8.03
N GLU A 74 -20.77 -9.68 -6.75
CA GLU A 74 -21.16 -10.61 -5.68
C GLU A 74 -22.57 -10.44 -5.14
N HIS A 75 -23.28 -9.34 -5.50
CA HIS A 75 -24.56 -9.03 -4.89
C HIS A 75 -25.67 -10.09 -5.14
N GLY A 76 -25.52 -10.89 -6.20
CA GLY A 76 -26.48 -11.95 -6.55
C GLY A 76 -26.57 -13.10 -5.55
N THR A 77 -25.57 -13.30 -4.70
CA THR A 77 -25.47 -14.44 -3.79
C THR A 77 -25.77 -14.13 -2.33
N HIS A 78 -25.44 -12.94 -1.83
CA HIS A 78 -25.47 -12.64 -0.38
C HIS A 78 -26.17 -11.32 0.01
N GLY A 79 -26.80 -10.61 -0.92
CA GLY A 79 -27.46 -9.33 -0.67
C GLY A 79 -26.46 -8.15 -0.59
N LEU A 80 -26.90 -6.97 -1.03
CA LEU A 80 -26.07 -5.77 -1.25
C LEU A 80 -25.23 -5.37 -0.02
N ARG A 81 -25.84 -5.32 1.17
CA ARG A 81 -25.17 -4.85 2.38
C ARG A 81 -24.01 -5.75 2.81
N HIS A 82 -24.16 -7.06 2.65
CA HIS A 82 -23.12 -8.03 2.98
C HIS A 82 -21.97 -7.93 1.98
N SER A 83 -22.29 -7.97 0.69
CA SER A 83 -21.32 -7.86 -0.41
C SER A 83 -20.52 -6.57 -0.35
N THR A 84 -21.17 -5.41 -0.07
CA THR A 84 -20.46 -4.13 0.08
C THR A 84 -19.49 -4.15 1.26
N ARG A 85 -19.89 -4.70 2.41
CA ARG A 85 -19.01 -4.79 3.58
C ARG A 85 -17.81 -5.69 3.33
N GLU A 86 -18.01 -6.77 2.62
CA GLU A 86 -16.93 -7.70 2.23
C GLU A 86 -16.00 -7.05 1.21
N ALA A 87 -16.55 -6.41 0.18
CA ALA A 87 -15.79 -5.63 -0.79
C ALA A 87 -14.93 -4.55 -0.13
N MET A 88 -15.47 -3.78 0.82
CA MET A 88 -14.72 -2.79 1.58
C MET A 88 -13.56 -3.40 2.37
N ARG A 89 -13.78 -4.58 2.97
CA ARG A 89 -12.73 -5.30 3.72
C ARG A 89 -11.60 -5.78 2.80
N HIS A 90 -11.95 -6.29 1.63
CA HIS A 90 -10.97 -6.74 0.63
C HIS A 90 -10.18 -5.56 0.05
N ALA A 91 -10.87 -4.48 -0.28
CA ALA A 91 -10.24 -3.28 -0.83
C ALA A 91 -9.41 -2.49 0.20
N ALA A 92 -9.71 -2.60 1.50
CA ALA A 92 -9.03 -1.84 2.55
C ALA A 92 -7.50 -2.05 2.54
N GLY A 93 -7.02 -3.19 2.05
CA GLY A 93 -5.58 -3.47 1.86
C GLY A 93 -4.87 -2.41 1.02
N MET A 94 -5.53 -1.82 0.03
CA MET A 94 -4.97 -0.74 -0.82
C MET A 94 -4.60 0.48 0.02
N LEU A 95 -5.53 0.94 0.88
CA LEU A 95 -5.33 2.11 1.72
C LEU A 95 -4.27 1.86 2.80
N TYR A 96 -4.28 0.68 3.42
CA TYR A 96 -3.28 0.35 4.45
C TYR A 96 -1.87 0.21 3.88
N ALA A 97 -1.73 -0.33 2.68
CA ALA A 97 -0.42 -0.49 2.04
C ALA A 97 0.20 0.84 1.64
N SER A 98 -0.61 1.84 1.27
CA SER A 98 -0.14 3.18 0.90
C SER A 98 0.18 4.08 2.10
N LEU A 99 -0.28 3.74 3.33
CA LEU A 99 -0.04 4.56 4.52
C LEU A 99 1.43 4.90 4.78
N PRO A 100 2.40 3.96 4.72
CA PRO A 100 3.81 4.28 4.95
C PRO A 100 4.33 5.33 3.97
N ALA A 101 3.95 5.21 2.69
CA ALA A 101 4.32 6.16 1.65
C ALA A 101 3.65 7.53 1.88
N ALA A 102 2.35 7.56 2.20
CA ALA A 102 1.65 8.79 2.55
C ALA A 102 2.25 9.49 3.78
N LEU A 103 2.69 8.71 4.79
CA LEU A 103 3.36 9.27 5.97
C LEU A 103 4.71 9.90 5.63
N CYS A 104 5.44 9.42 4.62
CA CYS A 104 6.66 10.08 4.13
C CYS A 104 6.34 11.47 3.55
N LEU A 105 5.26 11.62 2.77
CA LEU A 105 4.82 12.91 2.25
C LEU A 105 4.37 13.85 3.37
N VAL A 106 3.62 13.35 4.35
CA VAL A 106 3.23 14.14 5.53
C VAL A 106 4.48 14.63 6.28
N TRP A 107 5.47 13.76 6.47
CA TRP A 107 6.73 14.12 7.10
C TRP A 107 7.49 15.18 6.29
N GLY A 108 7.57 15.00 4.96
CA GLY A 108 8.15 15.97 4.04
C GLY A 108 7.49 17.36 4.17
N GLY A 109 6.14 17.38 4.21
CA GLY A 109 5.39 18.62 4.40
C GLY A 109 5.61 19.30 5.76
N ILE A 110 5.72 18.52 6.84
CA ILE A 110 6.00 19.05 8.19
C ILE A 110 7.44 19.57 8.30
N SER A 111 8.40 18.87 7.69
CA SER A 111 9.83 19.24 7.72
C SER A 111 10.19 20.33 6.71
N ASN A 112 9.25 20.82 5.91
CA ASN A 112 9.49 21.74 4.78
C ASN A 112 10.57 21.22 3.82
N ALA A 113 10.58 19.91 3.56
CA ALA A 113 11.46 19.30 2.57
C ALA A 113 11.06 19.74 1.16
N SER A 114 12.00 19.63 0.20
CA SER A 114 11.66 19.78 -1.21
C SER A 114 10.68 18.70 -1.67
N VAL A 115 9.98 18.93 -2.77
CA VAL A 115 9.09 17.94 -3.36
C VAL A 115 9.90 16.71 -3.77
N ASP A 116 11.06 16.91 -4.41
CA ASP A 116 11.96 15.86 -4.86
C ASP A 116 12.41 14.95 -3.71
N ASP A 117 12.87 15.54 -2.59
CA ASP A 117 13.26 14.75 -1.40
C ASP A 117 12.09 13.93 -0.84
N ALA A 118 10.90 14.55 -0.76
CA ALA A 118 9.72 13.89 -0.23
C ALA A 118 9.24 12.75 -1.16
N SER A 119 9.34 12.94 -2.46
CA SER A 119 9.05 11.94 -3.48
C SER A 119 10.03 10.78 -3.39
N ASP A 120 11.33 11.04 -3.32
CA ASP A 120 12.38 10.02 -3.17
C ASP A 120 12.16 9.15 -1.92
N TRP A 121 11.86 9.77 -0.77
CA TRP A 121 11.56 9.02 0.47
C TRP A 121 10.31 8.15 0.30
N THR A 122 9.32 8.66 -0.42
CA THR A 122 8.08 7.95 -0.68
C THR A 122 8.28 6.78 -1.63
N ALA A 123 9.08 6.94 -2.68
CA ALA A 123 9.47 5.88 -3.61
C ALA A 123 10.24 4.77 -2.90
N LEU A 124 11.19 5.14 -2.03
CA LEU A 124 11.93 4.20 -1.20
C LEU A 124 11.00 3.44 -0.24
N ALA A 125 10.11 4.13 0.47
CA ALA A 125 9.15 3.52 1.38
C ALA A 125 8.23 2.54 0.64
N THR A 126 7.73 2.93 -0.54
CA THR A 126 6.89 2.10 -1.40
C THR A 126 7.62 0.82 -1.83
N THR A 127 8.86 0.94 -2.26
CA THR A 127 9.70 -0.21 -2.68
C THR A 127 9.94 -1.17 -1.51
N ILE A 128 10.22 -0.65 -0.31
CA ILE A 128 10.38 -1.46 0.91
C ILE A 128 9.08 -2.19 1.25
N VAL A 129 7.94 -1.50 1.23
CA VAL A 129 6.64 -2.12 1.52
C VAL A 129 6.32 -3.21 0.49
N LEU A 130 6.56 -2.97 -0.80
CA LEU A 130 6.39 -3.99 -1.86
C LEU A 130 7.28 -5.22 -1.61
N ALA A 131 8.55 -5.02 -1.25
CA ALA A 131 9.46 -6.11 -0.93
C ALA A 131 8.97 -6.93 0.28
N VAL A 132 8.49 -6.25 1.34
CA VAL A 132 7.93 -6.89 2.54
C VAL A 132 6.66 -7.67 2.22
N LEU A 133 5.77 -7.12 1.40
CA LEU A 133 4.54 -7.79 0.96
C LEU A 133 4.87 -9.04 0.13
N GLY A 134 5.79 -8.93 -0.81
CA GLY A 134 6.27 -10.05 -1.61
C GLY A 134 6.93 -11.15 -0.77
N TYR A 135 7.81 -10.78 0.17
CA TYR A 135 8.42 -11.72 1.10
C TYR A 135 7.36 -12.47 1.94
N ASN A 136 6.42 -11.73 2.53
CA ASN A 136 5.38 -12.30 3.38
C ASN A 136 4.42 -13.23 2.62
N ALA A 137 4.13 -12.94 1.35
CA ALA A 137 3.28 -13.78 0.50
C ALA A 137 3.84 -15.20 0.37
N TYR A 138 5.15 -15.34 0.21
CA TYR A 138 5.82 -16.64 0.06
C TYR A 138 6.23 -17.29 1.40
N ARG A 139 6.54 -16.48 2.42
CA ARG A 139 6.88 -16.99 3.77
C ARG A 139 5.82 -17.92 4.33
N ARG A 140 4.55 -17.58 4.13
CA ARG A 140 3.41 -18.30 4.71
C ARG A 140 3.03 -19.57 3.96
N ARG A 141 3.46 -19.72 2.71
CA ARG A 141 3.30 -20.95 1.95
C ARG A 141 4.31 -22.03 2.37
N GLY A 142 5.06 -21.82 3.45
CA GLY A 142 6.11 -22.74 3.88
C GLY A 142 7.29 -22.85 2.92
N SER A 143 7.39 -21.93 1.97
CA SER A 143 8.38 -21.95 0.91
C SER A 143 9.80 -21.84 1.46
N ARG A 144 10.79 -22.36 0.73
CA ARG A 144 12.22 -22.24 1.05
C ARG A 144 12.63 -20.76 1.04
N LEU A 145 13.66 -20.41 1.81
CA LEU A 145 14.17 -19.01 1.91
C LEU A 145 14.42 -18.37 0.54
N VAL A 146 14.96 -19.14 -0.41
CA VAL A 146 15.23 -18.67 -1.77
C VAL A 146 13.95 -18.20 -2.46
N VAL A 147 12.85 -18.95 -2.34
CA VAL A 147 11.56 -18.59 -2.96
C VAL A 147 10.95 -17.34 -2.32
N ARG A 148 11.16 -17.14 -1.02
CA ARG A 148 10.74 -15.90 -0.31
C ARG A 148 11.52 -14.68 -0.80
N LEU A 149 12.84 -14.84 -0.99
CA LEU A 149 13.70 -13.78 -1.53
C LEU A 149 13.37 -13.48 -2.99
N VAL A 150 13.08 -14.48 -3.80
CA VAL A 150 12.60 -14.28 -5.18
C VAL A 150 11.27 -13.52 -5.19
N GLY A 151 10.32 -13.84 -4.29
CA GLY A 151 9.08 -13.10 -4.16
C GLY A 151 9.28 -11.64 -3.75
N ALA A 152 10.14 -11.39 -2.77
CA ALA A 152 10.51 -10.03 -2.37
C ALA A 152 11.19 -9.26 -3.52
N LEU A 153 12.13 -9.90 -4.22
CA LEU A 153 12.85 -9.30 -5.33
C LEU A 153 11.90 -8.98 -6.50
N SER A 154 11.00 -9.90 -6.84
CA SER A 154 10.04 -9.70 -7.93
C SER A 154 9.12 -8.50 -7.68
N THR A 155 8.65 -8.32 -6.44
CA THR A 155 7.81 -7.17 -6.09
C THR A 155 8.64 -5.88 -5.92
N ALA A 156 9.89 -5.97 -5.43
CA ALA A 156 10.80 -4.83 -5.40
C ALA A 156 11.17 -4.34 -6.81
N VAL A 157 11.38 -5.26 -7.76
CA VAL A 157 11.62 -4.93 -9.17
C VAL A 157 10.46 -4.15 -9.78
N LEU A 158 9.22 -4.44 -9.40
CA LEU A 158 8.07 -3.63 -9.82
C LEU A 158 8.15 -2.20 -9.27
N GLY A 159 8.58 -2.02 -8.02
CA GLY A 159 8.82 -0.69 -7.43
C GLY A 159 9.95 0.06 -8.16
N VAL A 160 11.07 -0.60 -8.39
CA VAL A 160 12.19 -0.03 -9.16
C VAL A 160 11.79 0.29 -10.60
N PHE A 161 10.96 -0.55 -11.22
CA PHE A 161 10.46 -0.30 -12.57
C PHE A 161 9.61 0.98 -12.65
N ILE A 162 8.84 1.29 -11.62
CA ILE A 162 8.09 2.55 -11.53
C ILE A 162 9.07 3.73 -11.47
N ILE A 163 10.11 3.65 -10.63
CA ILE A 163 11.15 4.68 -10.51
C ILE A 163 11.89 4.88 -11.86
N VAL A 164 12.22 3.79 -12.55
CA VAL A 164 12.87 3.87 -13.88
C VAL A 164 11.95 4.48 -14.92
N LEU A 165 10.65 4.15 -14.89
CA LEU A 165 9.67 4.79 -15.77
C LEU A 165 9.58 6.31 -15.51
N GLU A 166 9.62 6.71 -14.26
CA GLU A 166 9.68 8.11 -13.84
C GLU A 166 10.87 8.82 -14.50
N THR A 167 12.08 8.29 -14.33
CA THR A 167 13.31 8.88 -14.92
C THR A 167 13.35 8.85 -16.45
N LEU A 168 12.55 8.00 -17.11
CA LEU A 168 12.49 7.92 -18.57
C LEU A 168 11.46 8.89 -19.18
N VAL A 169 10.48 9.30 -18.40
CA VAL A 169 9.43 10.25 -18.83
C VAL A 169 9.87 11.71 -18.63
N HIS A 170 10.86 11.92 -17.76
CA HIS A 170 11.55 13.21 -17.52
C HIS A 170 12.75 13.33 -18.42
#